data_f395daa811cf1c3d71810f1ab2389267
#
_entry.id   f395daa811cf1c3d71810f1ab2389267
#
_cell.length_a   1.000
_cell.length_b   1.000
_cell.length_c   1.000
_cell.angle_alpha   90.00
_cell.angle_beta   90.00
_cell.angle_gamma   90.00
#
_symmetry.space_group_name_H-M   'P 1'
#
loop_
_entity.id
_entity.type
_entity.pdbx_description
1 polymer ?
#
loop_
_entity_poly.entity_id
_entity_poly.type
_entity_poly.pdbx_seq_one_letter_code
_entity_poly.pdbx_strand_id
1 'polypeptide(L)' 'MIDVVRKGAEKAGGVVSLARELGIKHPSLYRWPRVPAGRVLAFERITGISRHEIRPDVYGPEESVK' A
#
# COMPACT_ATOMS: atom_id res chain seq x y z
N MET A 1 9.61 -0.80 8.48
CA MET A 1 8.45 -0.58 7.58
C MET A 1 8.96 -0.17 6.21
N ILE A 2 8.44 -0.76 5.16
CA ILE A 2 8.85 -0.41 3.80
C ILE A 2 8.34 0.98 3.42
N ASP A 3 9.03 1.63 2.48
CA ASP A 3 8.77 3.03 2.13
C ASP A 3 7.34 3.28 1.65
N VAL A 4 6.80 2.40 0.81
CA VAL A 4 5.47 2.62 0.26
C VAL A 4 4.40 2.55 1.36
N VAL A 5 4.62 1.72 2.38
CA VAL A 5 3.69 1.64 3.51
C VAL A 5 3.80 2.90 4.36
N ARG A 6 5.02 3.41 4.57
CA ARG A 6 5.20 4.64 5.31
C ARG A 6 4.52 5.83 4.61
N LYS A 7 4.71 5.93 3.29
CA LYS A 7 4.04 6.97 2.49
C LYS A 7 2.53 6.84 2.58
N GLY A 8 2.04 5.60 2.49
CA GLY A 8 0.62 5.34 2.59
C GLY A 8 0.05 5.73 3.94
N ALA A 9 0.80 5.44 5.00
CA ALA A 9 0.36 5.80 6.35
C ALA A 9 0.25 7.32 6.49
N GLU A 10 1.21 8.06 5.94
CA GLU A 10 1.15 9.52 5.98
C GLU A 10 -0.09 10.04 5.26
N LYS A 11 -0.40 9.47 4.10
CA LYS A 11 -1.56 9.90 3.32
C LYS A 11 -2.88 9.50 3.97
N ALA A 12 -2.91 8.41 4.71
CA ALA A 12 -4.11 7.90 5.36
C ALA A 12 -4.34 8.48 6.75
N GLY A 13 -3.43 9.32 7.23
CA GLY A 13 -3.56 9.92 8.55
C GLY A 13 -2.93 9.12 9.67
N GLY A 14 -2.05 8.18 9.34
CA GLY A 14 -1.29 7.41 10.32
C GLY A 14 -1.39 5.91 10.09
N VAL A 15 -0.51 5.16 10.76
CA VAL A 15 -0.43 3.70 10.61
C VAL A 15 -1.73 3.03 11.08
N VAL A 16 -2.27 3.47 12.21
CA VAL A 16 -3.50 2.89 12.75
C VAL A 16 -4.67 3.14 11.80
N SER A 17 -4.76 4.35 11.25
CA SER A 17 -5.82 4.68 10.29
C SER A 17 -5.71 3.81 9.04
N LEU A 18 -4.50 3.67 8.50
CA LEU A 18 -4.27 2.85 7.32
C LEU A 18 -4.67 1.40 7.58
N ALA A 19 -4.24 0.83 8.71
CA ALA A 19 -4.57 -0.55 9.06
C ALA A 19 -6.07 -0.73 9.19
N ARG A 20 -6.74 0.21 9.84
CA ARG A 20 -8.20 0.16 10.03
C ARG A 20 -8.92 0.13 8.69
N GLU A 21 -8.49 0.99 7.77
CA GLU A 21 -9.11 1.07 6.45
C GLU A 21 -8.85 -0.19 5.63
N LEU A 22 -7.70 -0.83 5.84
CA LEU A 22 -7.37 -2.09 5.17
C LEU A 22 -8.05 -3.30 5.84
N GLY A 23 -8.61 -3.12 7.04
CA GLY A 23 -9.24 -4.22 7.76
C GLY A 23 -8.24 -5.17 8.39
N ILE A 24 -7.05 -4.69 8.74
CA ILE A 24 -6.00 -5.50 9.36
C ILE A 24 -5.49 -4.82 10.63
N LYS A 25 -4.72 -5.56 11.41
CA LYS A 25 -4.11 -5.02 12.62
C LYS A 25 -2.85 -4.26 12.24
N HIS A 26 -2.61 -3.10 12.89
CA HIS A 26 -1.50 -2.24 12.50
C HIS A 26 -0.12 -2.89 12.59
N PRO A 27 0.16 -3.85 13.52
CA PRO A 27 1.48 -4.50 13.52
C PRO A 27 1.81 -5.21 12.21
N SER A 28 0.81 -5.65 11.45
CA SER A 28 1.03 -6.30 10.16
C SER A 28 1.75 -5.39 9.18
N LEU A 29 1.46 -4.08 9.24
CA LEU A 29 2.08 -3.12 8.33
C LEU A 29 3.60 -3.04 8.55
N TYR A 30 4.05 -3.20 9.79
CA TYR A 30 5.47 -3.15 10.11
C TYR A 30 6.20 -4.40 9.64
N ARG A 31 5.48 -5.50 9.44
CA ARG A 31 6.07 -6.79 9.10
C ARG A 31 6.13 -7.06 7.61
N TRP A 32 5.35 -6.34 6.81
CA TRP A 32 5.27 -6.62 5.38
C TRP A 32 6.61 -6.35 4.70
N PRO A 33 7.20 -7.35 4.01
CA PRO A 33 8.35 -7.11 3.14
C PRO A 33 7.93 -6.38 1.87
N ARG A 34 6.64 -6.49 1.52
CA ARG A 34 5.99 -5.79 0.42
C ARG A 34 4.49 -5.83 0.68
N VAL A 35 3.74 -4.97 0.00
CA VAL A 35 2.28 -5.00 0.13
C VAL A 35 1.77 -6.27 -0.53
N PRO A 36 1.01 -7.12 0.18
CA PRO A 36 0.48 -8.35 -0.43
C PRO A 36 -0.36 -8.03 -1.67
N ALA A 37 -0.22 -8.87 -2.70
CA ALA A 37 -0.92 -8.63 -3.97
C ALA A 37 -2.43 -8.47 -3.77
N GLY A 38 -3.01 -9.24 -2.86
CA GLY A 38 -4.44 -9.17 -2.57
C GLY A 38 -4.88 -7.89 -1.85
N ARG A 39 -3.93 -7.07 -1.41
CA ARG A 39 -4.22 -5.82 -0.71
C ARG A 39 -3.88 -4.58 -1.53
N VAL A 40 -3.27 -4.75 -2.70
CA VAL A 40 -2.75 -3.63 -3.48
C VAL A 40 -3.86 -2.68 -3.91
N LEU A 41 -4.96 -3.20 -4.43
CA LEU A 41 -6.04 -2.32 -4.92
C LEU A 41 -6.70 -1.54 -3.79
N ALA A 42 -6.89 -2.17 -2.63
CA ALA A 42 -7.42 -1.46 -1.47
C ALA A 42 -6.44 -0.41 -0.98
N PHE A 43 -5.15 -0.74 -0.96
CA PHE A 43 -4.10 0.18 -0.56
C PHE A 43 -4.07 1.41 -1.49
N GLU A 44 -4.16 1.18 -2.80
CA GLU A 44 -4.22 2.26 -3.79
C GLU A 44 -5.43 3.15 -3.54
N ARG A 45 -6.59 2.56 -3.32
CA ARG A 45 -7.82 3.32 -3.09
C ARG A 45 -7.72 4.20 -1.86
N ILE A 46 -7.15 3.66 -0.77
CA ILE A 46 -7.07 4.36 0.50
C ILE A 46 -6.04 5.48 0.46
N THR A 47 -4.89 5.21 -0.16
CA THR A 47 -3.74 6.13 -0.10
C THR A 47 -3.60 7.02 -1.33
N GLY A 48 -4.20 6.62 -2.45
CA GLY A 48 -3.98 7.32 -3.71
C GLY A 48 -2.65 6.99 -4.38
N ILE A 49 -1.85 6.09 -3.79
CA ILE A 49 -0.60 5.66 -4.40
C ILE A 49 -0.91 4.63 -5.47
N SER A 50 -0.35 4.81 -6.66
CA SER A 50 -0.63 3.94 -7.80
C SER A 50 -0.23 2.49 -7.51
N ARG A 51 -1.07 1.54 -7.97
CA ARG A 51 -0.77 0.11 -7.88
C ARG A 51 0.56 -0.23 -8.53
N HIS A 52 0.93 0.52 -9.56
CA HIS A 52 2.19 0.31 -10.28
C HIS A 52 3.39 0.73 -9.46
N GLU A 53 3.22 1.70 -8.58
CA GLU A 53 4.25 2.08 -7.63
C GLU A 53 4.29 1.10 -6.45
N ILE A 54 3.13 0.62 -6.02
CA ILE A 54 3.03 -0.30 -4.88
C ILE A 54 3.66 -1.66 -5.22
N ARG A 55 3.28 -2.22 -6.34
CA ARG A 55 3.74 -3.55 -6.77
C ARG A 55 4.01 -3.57 -8.27
N PRO A 56 5.12 -2.97 -8.71
CA PRO A 56 5.46 -2.98 -10.14
C PRO A 56 5.76 -4.38 -10.66
N ASP A 57 6.16 -5.29 -9.80
CA ASP A 57 6.40 -6.69 -10.18
C ASP A 57 5.10 -7.42 -10.55
N VAL A 58 3.96 -6.96 -10.04
CA VAL A 58 2.66 -7.59 -10.31
C VAL A 58 1.91 -6.82 -11.39
N TYR A 59 1.92 -5.49 -11.31
CA TYR A 59 1.10 -4.64 -12.20
C TYR A 59 1.90 -3.97 -13.30
N GLY A 60 3.23 -4.16 -13.31
CA GLY A 60 4.10 -3.54 -14.28
C GLY A 60 4.44 -2.10 -13.92
N PRO A 61 5.41 -1.50 -14.61
CA PRO A 61 5.78 -0.10 -14.39
C PRO A 61 4.68 0.82 -14.89
N GLU A 62 4.61 2.01 -14.31
CA GLU A 62 3.52 2.93 -14.60
C GLU A 62 3.45 3.33 -16.07
N GLU A 63 4.60 3.43 -16.75
CA GLU A 63 4.62 3.78 -18.16
C GLU A 63 4.00 2.73 -19.07
N SER A 64 3.80 1.51 -18.59
CA SER A 64 3.20 0.45 -19.40
C SER A 64 1.68 0.48 -19.38
N VAL A 65 1.08 1.46 -18.70
CA VAL A 65 -0.37 1.56 -18.50
C VAL A 65 -0.95 2.57 -19.47
N LYS A 66 -0.86 2.37 -20.71
CA LYS A 66 -1.45 3.31 -21.68
C LYS A 66 -2.59 2.71 -22.45
#